data_c148025656a8596506e1f5ddce0cd26c
#
_entry.id   c148025656a8596506e1f5ddce0cd26c
#
_cell.length_a   1.000
_cell.length_b   1.000
_cell.length_c   1.000
_cell.angle_alpha   90.00
_cell.angle_beta   90.00
_cell.angle_gamma   90.00
#
_symmetry.space_group_name_H-M   'P 1'
#
loop_
_entity.id
_entity.type
_entity.pdbx_description
1 polymer ?
#
loop_
_entity_poly.entity_id
_entity_poly.type
_entity_poly.pdbx_seq_one_letter_code
_entity_poly.pdbx_strand_id
1 'polypeptide(L)'
;MVKDKLIVALDFHTKEDALALVNKLGDSVVFYKVGMELFYRVGSSIIEELKKRNKKIFLDLKLHDIPNTVAQGLCSLLYQGVDIMNVHASGGYTMMKTAADTVRAEAKKMGIEAPKIIAVTILTSINEADWEGLGQTASIKDQVIRLAKLTKEAGLDGVVASPQEAKFIREACGEDFLIITPGVRPAGASIDDQSRIATPARALADGATHLVVGRPIRAAQNPVEAAENILKEMENA
;
A
#
# COMPACT_ATOMS: atom_id res chain seq x y z
N MET A 1 16.97 2.30 -3.45
CA MET A 1 17.54 0.92 -3.31
C MET A 1 16.38 -0.08 -3.37
N VAL A 2 16.64 -1.37 -3.72
CA VAL A 2 15.57 -2.39 -3.77
C VAL A 2 14.86 -2.55 -2.43
N LYS A 3 15.58 -2.44 -1.31
CA LYS A 3 15.01 -2.48 0.05
C LYS A 3 13.88 -1.46 0.29
N ASP A 4 13.93 -0.31 -0.37
CA ASP A 4 12.88 0.71 -0.23
C ASP A 4 11.59 0.34 -0.97
N LYS A 5 11.66 -0.63 -1.88
CA LYS A 5 10.52 -1.10 -2.66
C LYS A 5 9.77 -2.27 -2.01
N LEU A 6 10.38 -2.95 -1.02
CA LEU A 6 9.72 -4.02 -0.27
C LEU A 6 9.03 -3.46 0.96
N ILE A 7 7.72 -3.63 1.05
CA ILE A 7 6.89 -3.26 2.19
C ILE A 7 6.39 -4.52 2.88
N VAL A 8 6.78 -4.74 4.13
CA VAL A 8 6.33 -5.91 4.90
C VAL A 8 5.06 -5.57 5.67
N ALA A 9 4.00 -6.35 5.47
CA ALA A 9 2.72 -6.16 6.16
C ALA A 9 2.77 -6.71 7.59
N LEU A 10 2.46 -5.84 8.57
CA LEU A 10 2.36 -6.17 10.00
C LEU A 10 0.91 -6.49 10.38
N ASP A 11 0.34 -7.55 9.79
CA ASP A 11 -1.03 -7.98 10.11
C ASP A 11 -0.97 -8.92 11.34
N PHE A 12 -0.89 -8.32 12.52
CA PHE A 12 -0.79 -8.99 13.83
C PHE A 12 -1.86 -8.46 14.79
N HIS A 13 -2.27 -9.31 15.72
CA HIS A 13 -3.22 -8.93 16.78
C HIS A 13 -2.58 -8.12 17.91
N THR A 14 -1.25 -8.24 18.12
CA THR A 14 -0.56 -7.54 19.21
C THR A 14 0.59 -6.69 18.69
N LYS A 15 0.92 -5.64 19.41
CA LYS A 15 2.09 -4.81 19.13
C LYS A 15 3.39 -5.58 19.35
N GLU A 16 3.40 -6.43 20.36
CA GLU A 16 4.54 -7.25 20.75
C GLU A 16 4.95 -8.20 19.63
N ASP A 17 3.99 -8.91 19.02
CA ASP A 17 4.25 -9.81 17.88
C ASP A 17 4.74 -9.05 16.65
N ALA A 18 4.12 -7.90 16.37
CA ALA A 18 4.56 -7.05 15.26
C ALA A 18 6.00 -6.58 15.44
N LEU A 19 6.34 -6.09 16.65
CA LEU A 19 7.70 -5.63 16.95
C LEU A 19 8.72 -6.77 17.03
N ALA A 20 8.30 -7.97 17.45
CA ALA A 20 9.17 -9.16 17.40
C ALA A 20 9.62 -9.46 15.96
N LEU A 21 8.69 -9.40 14.98
CA LEU A 21 9.05 -9.55 13.57
C LEU A 21 9.96 -8.40 13.09
N VAL A 22 9.64 -7.14 13.41
CA VAL A 22 10.45 -5.98 13.03
C VAL A 22 11.88 -6.10 13.57
N ASN A 23 12.04 -6.47 14.83
CA ASN A 23 13.34 -6.67 15.46
C ASN A 23 14.11 -7.84 14.81
N LYS A 24 13.42 -8.95 14.45
CA LYS A 24 14.02 -10.10 13.79
C LYS A 24 14.51 -9.76 12.36
N LEU A 25 13.75 -8.97 11.62
CA LEU A 25 14.11 -8.52 10.26
C LEU A 25 15.22 -7.45 10.25
N GLY A 26 15.40 -6.72 11.36
CA GLY A 26 16.47 -5.73 11.52
C GLY A 26 16.57 -4.76 10.34
N ASP A 27 17.77 -4.63 9.76
CA ASP A 27 18.05 -3.73 8.63
C ASP A 27 17.83 -4.37 7.24
N SER A 28 17.43 -5.64 7.20
CA SER A 28 17.03 -6.30 5.95
C SER A 28 15.73 -5.70 5.40
N VAL A 29 14.84 -5.19 6.28
CA VAL A 29 13.60 -4.52 5.91
C VAL A 29 13.52 -3.15 6.58
N VAL A 30 13.26 -2.14 5.77
CA VAL A 30 13.18 -0.73 6.20
C VAL A 30 11.78 -0.15 6.12
N PHE A 31 10.84 -0.81 5.42
CA PHE A 31 9.52 -0.29 5.16
C PHE A 31 8.43 -1.28 5.58
N TYR A 32 7.46 -0.81 6.36
CA TYR A 32 6.40 -1.64 6.91
C TYR A 32 5.02 -1.06 6.64
N LYS A 33 4.03 -1.93 6.38
CA LYS A 33 2.62 -1.57 6.31
C LYS A 33 1.93 -1.87 7.64
N VAL A 34 1.34 -0.84 8.22
CA VAL A 34 0.43 -0.99 9.36
C VAL A 34 -1.00 -0.91 8.84
N GLY A 35 -1.73 -2.02 8.89
CA GLY A 35 -3.11 -2.12 8.45
C GLY A 35 -4.12 -1.90 9.57
N MET A 36 -5.41 -2.01 9.22
CA MET A 36 -6.55 -1.79 10.12
C MET A 36 -6.50 -2.67 11.37
N GLU A 37 -6.19 -3.96 11.22
CA GLU A 37 -6.15 -4.93 12.30
C GLU A 37 -5.27 -4.47 13.47
N LEU A 38 -4.01 -4.16 13.17
CA LEU A 38 -3.06 -3.74 14.18
C LEU A 38 -3.35 -2.31 14.65
N PHE A 39 -3.61 -1.37 13.73
CA PHE A 39 -3.82 0.02 14.08
C PHE A 39 -5.05 0.25 14.95
N TYR A 40 -6.19 -0.37 14.65
CA TYR A 40 -7.41 -0.23 15.45
C TYR A 40 -7.27 -0.83 16.86
N ARG A 41 -6.38 -1.80 17.03
CA ARG A 41 -6.16 -2.42 18.33
C ARG A 41 -5.18 -1.64 19.21
N VAL A 42 -4.10 -1.08 18.65
CA VAL A 42 -3.01 -0.49 19.43
C VAL A 42 -2.78 1.01 19.19
N GLY A 43 -3.52 1.58 18.25
CA GLY A 43 -3.45 3.01 17.92
C GLY A 43 -2.07 3.44 17.38
N SER A 44 -1.72 4.71 17.63
CA SER A 44 -0.47 5.31 17.18
C SER A 44 0.79 4.72 17.83
N SER A 45 0.65 3.99 18.92
CA SER A 45 1.80 3.44 19.65
C SER A 45 2.70 2.54 18.80
N ILE A 46 2.15 1.86 17.79
CA ILE A 46 2.96 1.08 16.84
C ILE A 46 3.76 1.97 15.89
N ILE A 47 3.17 3.09 15.46
CA ILE A 47 3.84 4.06 14.57
C ILE A 47 5.05 4.65 15.28
N GLU A 48 4.88 5.10 16.53
CA GLU A 48 5.96 5.65 17.36
C GLU A 48 7.13 4.66 17.50
N GLU A 49 6.83 3.38 17.76
CA GLU A 49 7.83 2.34 17.90
C GLU A 49 8.60 2.04 16.61
N LEU A 50 7.92 2.09 15.46
CA LEU A 50 8.56 1.95 14.16
C LEU A 50 9.44 3.16 13.82
N LYS A 51 8.97 4.39 14.12
CA LYS A 51 9.75 5.62 13.89
C LYS A 51 11.00 5.67 14.78
N LYS A 52 10.94 5.24 16.05
CA LYS A 52 12.11 5.09 16.93
C LYS A 52 13.19 4.16 16.34
N ARG A 53 12.78 3.22 15.48
CA ARG A 53 13.67 2.27 14.76
C ARG A 53 14.05 2.75 13.36
N ASN A 54 13.77 4.01 13.02
CA ASN A 54 14.01 4.63 11.71
C ASN A 54 13.35 3.84 10.55
N LYS A 55 12.16 3.26 10.78
CA LYS A 55 11.43 2.53 9.75
C LYS A 55 10.48 3.46 9.00
N LYS A 56 10.32 3.21 7.67
CA LYS A 56 9.29 3.83 6.84
C LYS A 56 7.96 3.13 7.08
N ILE A 57 6.86 3.89 6.97
CA ILE A 57 5.53 3.41 7.32
C ILE A 57 4.52 3.74 6.22
N PHE A 58 3.90 2.71 5.69
CA PHE A 58 2.65 2.80 4.94
C PHE A 58 1.48 2.53 5.88
N LEU A 59 0.72 3.57 6.24
CA LEU A 59 -0.48 3.45 7.07
C LEU A 59 -1.69 3.16 6.17
N ASP A 60 -2.11 1.90 6.17
CA ASP A 60 -3.07 1.32 5.22
C ASP A 60 -4.48 1.21 5.84
N LEU A 61 -5.13 2.35 6.06
CA LEU A 61 -6.47 2.44 6.69
C LEU A 61 -7.61 2.62 5.67
N LYS A 62 -7.29 2.90 4.41
CA LYS A 62 -8.25 2.97 3.30
C LYS A 62 -9.43 3.89 3.56
N LEU A 63 -9.17 5.15 3.93
CA LEU A 63 -10.23 6.10 4.29
C LEU A 63 -11.24 6.26 3.14
N HIS A 64 -12.52 6.22 3.48
CA HIS A 64 -13.60 6.36 2.52
C HIS A 64 -14.82 6.98 3.22
N ASP A 65 -15.01 8.27 3.04
CA ASP A 65 -16.09 9.06 3.63
C ASP A 65 -16.29 10.34 2.80
N ILE A 66 -17.15 11.25 3.22
CA ILE A 66 -17.31 12.57 2.58
C ILE A 66 -15.98 13.34 2.58
N PRO A 67 -15.76 14.24 1.60
CA PRO A 67 -14.46 14.88 1.35
C PRO A 67 -13.79 15.49 2.59
N ASN A 68 -14.56 16.26 3.38
CA ASN A 68 -14.01 16.92 4.56
C ASN A 68 -13.58 15.92 5.65
N THR A 69 -14.35 14.86 5.88
CA THR A 69 -14.04 13.85 6.89
C THR A 69 -12.74 13.11 6.55
N VAL A 70 -12.57 12.73 5.27
CA VAL A 70 -11.34 12.08 4.80
C VAL A 70 -10.14 13.02 4.93
N ALA A 71 -10.28 14.27 4.50
CA ALA A 71 -9.19 15.23 4.57
C ALA A 71 -8.74 15.49 6.02
N GLN A 72 -9.67 15.73 6.95
CA GLN A 72 -9.34 15.94 8.36
C GLN A 72 -8.79 14.67 9.03
N GLY A 73 -9.31 13.49 8.67
CA GLY A 73 -8.77 12.21 9.13
C GLY A 73 -7.31 12.02 8.74
N LEU A 74 -6.95 12.30 7.48
CA LEU A 74 -5.57 12.24 7.02
C LEU A 74 -4.69 13.30 7.70
N CYS A 75 -5.18 14.53 7.86
CA CYS A 75 -4.43 15.57 8.58
C CYS A 75 -4.12 15.18 10.03
N SER A 76 -5.03 14.50 10.71
CA SER A 76 -4.80 14.01 12.08
C SER A 76 -3.65 13.00 12.16
N LEU A 77 -3.32 12.34 11.04
CA LEU A 77 -2.23 11.36 10.96
C LEU A 77 -0.87 11.98 10.64
N LEU A 78 -0.82 13.25 10.18
CA LEU A 78 0.45 13.93 9.85
C LEU A 78 1.43 13.97 11.02
N TYR A 79 0.92 14.19 12.23
CA TYR A 79 1.73 14.25 13.46
C TYR A 79 2.44 12.93 13.80
N GLN A 80 2.07 11.84 13.14
CA GLN A 80 2.67 10.52 13.38
C GLN A 80 3.89 10.24 12.50
N GLY A 81 4.18 11.10 11.51
CA GLY A 81 5.35 10.97 10.65
C GLY A 81 5.31 9.74 9.72
N VAL A 82 4.13 9.33 9.29
CA VAL A 82 3.96 8.25 8.31
C VAL A 82 4.42 8.69 6.92
N ASP A 83 4.90 7.76 6.12
CA ASP A 83 5.48 8.06 4.81
C ASP A 83 4.42 7.92 3.68
N ILE A 84 3.48 7.00 3.81
CA ILE A 84 2.37 6.79 2.87
C ILE A 84 1.06 6.61 3.63
N MET A 85 -0.01 7.21 3.12
CA MET A 85 -1.39 7.00 3.56
C MET A 85 -2.29 6.68 2.36
N ASN A 86 -3.44 6.06 2.59
CA ASN A 86 -4.34 5.76 1.49
C ASN A 86 -5.83 6.05 1.76
N VAL A 87 -6.53 6.23 0.65
CA VAL A 87 -7.98 6.37 0.56
C VAL A 87 -8.54 5.36 -0.44
N HIS A 88 -9.85 5.26 -0.61
CA HIS A 88 -10.45 4.56 -1.75
C HIS A 88 -10.69 5.50 -2.92
N ALA A 89 -10.30 5.10 -4.14
CA ALA A 89 -10.54 5.88 -5.36
C ALA A 89 -12.04 5.99 -5.69
N SER A 90 -12.85 5.02 -5.27
CA SER A 90 -14.31 5.03 -5.40
C SER A 90 -15.00 6.15 -4.60
N GLY A 91 -14.29 6.84 -3.70
CA GLY A 91 -14.76 8.07 -3.07
C GLY A 91 -14.90 9.26 -4.03
N GLY A 92 -14.36 9.12 -5.24
CA GLY A 92 -14.51 10.09 -6.33
C GLY A 92 -13.48 11.23 -6.32
N TYR A 93 -13.47 11.99 -7.42
CA TYR A 93 -12.50 13.07 -7.66
C TYR A 93 -12.47 14.09 -6.52
N THR A 94 -13.64 14.59 -6.10
CA THR A 94 -13.73 15.65 -5.08
C THR A 94 -13.16 15.20 -3.74
N MET A 95 -13.44 13.97 -3.31
CA MET A 95 -12.91 13.43 -2.06
C MET A 95 -11.39 13.32 -2.12
N MET A 96 -10.86 12.74 -3.19
CA MET A 96 -9.42 12.57 -3.37
C MET A 96 -8.69 13.92 -3.47
N LYS A 97 -9.22 14.85 -4.28
CA LYS A 97 -8.61 16.18 -4.45
C LYS A 97 -8.60 16.96 -3.14
N THR A 98 -9.73 16.99 -2.42
CA THR A 98 -9.80 17.67 -1.13
C THR A 98 -8.80 17.08 -0.14
N ALA A 99 -8.67 15.76 -0.10
CA ALA A 99 -7.69 15.07 0.73
C ALA A 99 -6.25 15.50 0.40
N ALA A 100 -5.86 15.45 -0.88
CA ALA A 100 -4.50 15.80 -1.32
C ALA A 100 -4.16 17.26 -1.03
N ASP A 101 -5.05 18.20 -1.39
CA ASP A 101 -4.81 19.63 -1.21
C ASP A 101 -4.72 20.00 0.28
N THR A 102 -5.63 19.47 1.11
CA THR A 102 -5.65 19.78 2.55
C THR A 102 -4.43 19.24 3.27
N VAL A 103 -4.04 17.98 3.00
CA VAL A 103 -2.85 17.36 3.61
C VAL A 103 -1.58 18.12 3.22
N ARG A 104 -1.41 18.49 1.95
CA ARG A 104 -0.24 19.26 1.50
C ARG A 104 -0.19 20.65 2.12
N ALA A 105 -1.34 21.31 2.21
CA ALA A 105 -1.44 22.62 2.85
C ALA A 105 -1.10 22.55 4.33
N GLU A 106 -1.59 21.54 5.05
CA GLU A 106 -1.31 21.37 6.46
C GLU A 106 0.15 20.98 6.73
N ALA A 107 0.70 20.03 5.95
CA ALA A 107 2.13 19.66 6.04
C ALA A 107 3.04 20.88 5.82
N LYS A 108 2.70 21.75 4.86
CA LYS A 108 3.43 23.00 4.61
C LYS A 108 3.38 23.93 5.82
N LYS A 109 2.22 24.09 6.49
CA LYS A 109 2.09 24.90 7.71
C LYS A 109 2.91 24.33 8.85
N MET A 110 2.98 23.00 8.95
CA MET A 110 3.79 22.30 9.96
C MET A 110 5.30 22.32 9.64
N GLY A 111 5.71 22.76 8.46
CA GLY A 111 7.11 22.74 8.02
C GLY A 111 7.68 21.33 7.82
N ILE A 112 6.83 20.34 7.48
CA ILE A 112 7.22 18.95 7.23
C ILE A 112 7.00 18.56 5.77
N GLU A 113 7.70 17.54 5.31
CA GLU A 113 7.40 16.91 4.04
C GLU A 113 6.05 16.21 4.11
N ALA A 114 5.19 16.45 3.12
CA ALA A 114 3.89 15.78 3.05
C ALA A 114 4.07 14.28 2.76
N PRO A 115 3.39 13.39 3.47
CA PRO A 115 3.36 11.98 3.12
C PRO A 115 2.73 11.77 1.75
N LYS A 116 3.10 10.69 1.07
CA LYS A 116 2.45 10.28 -0.16
C LYS A 116 1.02 9.84 0.11
N ILE A 117 0.08 10.31 -0.71
CA ILE A 117 -1.33 9.89 -0.64
C ILE A 117 -1.63 9.07 -1.89
N ILE A 118 -2.06 7.83 -1.69
CA ILE A 118 -2.41 6.91 -2.77
C ILE A 118 -3.86 6.45 -2.65
N ALA A 119 -4.45 5.95 -3.73
CA ALA A 119 -5.83 5.46 -3.68
C ALA A 119 -5.91 3.97 -4.03
N VAL A 120 -6.72 3.23 -3.27
CA VAL A 120 -7.07 1.84 -3.62
C VAL A 120 -8.03 1.87 -4.80
N THR A 121 -7.69 1.18 -5.88
CA THR A 121 -8.55 1.06 -7.06
C THR A 121 -9.67 0.05 -6.80
N ILE A 122 -9.43 -1.22 -7.09
CA ILE A 122 -10.33 -2.34 -6.79
C ILE A 122 -9.57 -3.32 -5.89
N LEU A 123 -10.21 -3.78 -4.83
CA LEU A 123 -9.61 -4.76 -3.91
C LEU A 123 -9.22 -6.03 -4.68
N THR A 124 -8.02 -6.53 -4.43
CA THR A 124 -7.48 -7.71 -5.12
C THR A 124 -8.22 -9.01 -4.82
N SER A 125 -9.07 -9.02 -3.80
CA SER A 125 -9.96 -10.12 -3.45
C SER A 125 -11.25 -10.17 -4.28
N ILE A 126 -11.65 -9.07 -4.92
CA ILE A 126 -12.86 -9.02 -5.75
C ILE A 126 -12.63 -9.84 -7.01
N ASN A 127 -13.49 -10.84 -7.22
CA ASN A 127 -13.57 -11.65 -8.42
C ASN A 127 -14.71 -11.16 -9.35
N GLU A 128 -14.85 -11.76 -10.53
CA GLU A 128 -15.88 -11.36 -11.51
C GLU A 128 -17.31 -11.49 -10.96
N ALA A 129 -17.61 -12.52 -10.16
CA ALA A 129 -18.95 -12.71 -9.59
C ALA A 129 -19.30 -11.63 -8.58
N ASP A 130 -18.34 -11.27 -7.69
CA ASP A 130 -18.52 -10.15 -6.75
C ASP A 130 -18.67 -8.83 -7.51
N TRP A 131 -17.92 -8.67 -8.61
CA TRP A 131 -17.96 -7.47 -9.45
C TRP A 131 -19.32 -7.29 -10.13
N GLU A 132 -19.86 -8.35 -10.72
CA GLU A 132 -21.23 -8.38 -11.29
C GLU A 132 -22.27 -8.12 -10.20
N GLY A 133 -22.11 -8.74 -9.02
CA GLY A 133 -22.99 -8.56 -7.87
C GLY A 133 -23.07 -7.11 -7.38
N LEU A 134 -22.02 -6.32 -7.59
CA LEU A 134 -22.00 -4.87 -7.35
C LEU A 134 -22.70 -4.05 -8.44
N GLY A 135 -23.30 -4.70 -9.46
CA GLY A 135 -23.98 -4.03 -10.55
C GLY A 135 -23.05 -3.33 -11.55
N GLN A 136 -21.78 -3.73 -11.59
CA GLN A 136 -20.79 -3.12 -12.48
C GLN A 136 -20.86 -3.73 -13.87
N THR A 137 -20.87 -2.89 -14.91
CA THR A 137 -20.95 -3.30 -16.32
C THR A 137 -19.60 -3.22 -17.05
N ALA A 138 -18.67 -2.40 -16.57
CA ALA A 138 -17.32 -2.33 -17.11
C ALA A 138 -16.47 -3.49 -16.56
N SER A 139 -15.46 -3.95 -17.30
CA SER A 139 -14.50 -4.92 -16.79
C SER A 139 -13.73 -4.38 -15.57
N ILE A 140 -13.28 -5.26 -14.67
CA ILE A 140 -12.41 -4.86 -13.53
C ILE A 140 -11.20 -4.08 -14.04
N LYS A 141 -10.57 -4.55 -15.12
CA LYS A 141 -9.41 -3.88 -15.73
C LYS A 141 -9.73 -2.45 -16.18
N ASP A 142 -10.82 -2.24 -16.92
CA ASP A 142 -11.18 -0.91 -17.42
C ASP A 142 -11.51 0.04 -16.26
N GLN A 143 -12.16 -0.47 -15.23
CA GLN A 143 -12.47 0.33 -14.05
C GLN A 143 -11.21 0.68 -13.25
N VAL A 144 -10.26 -0.24 -13.11
CA VAL A 144 -8.96 0.05 -12.47
C VAL A 144 -8.22 1.16 -13.22
N ILE A 145 -8.14 1.09 -14.55
CA ILE A 145 -7.50 2.13 -15.36
C ILE A 145 -8.22 3.48 -15.19
N ARG A 146 -9.56 3.48 -15.20
CA ARG A 146 -10.37 4.69 -14.97
C ARG A 146 -10.08 5.31 -13.60
N LEU A 147 -10.08 4.51 -12.54
CA LEU A 147 -9.82 4.95 -11.18
C LEU A 147 -8.38 5.45 -11.01
N ALA A 148 -7.40 4.81 -11.65
CA ALA A 148 -6.01 5.25 -11.61
C ALA A 148 -5.83 6.63 -12.29
N LYS A 149 -6.43 6.84 -13.45
CA LYS A 149 -6.44 8.16 -14.12
C LYS A 149 -7.12 9.22 -13.26
N LEU A 150 -8.29 8.92 -12.69
CA LEU A 150 -9.01 9.83 -11.80
C LEU A 150 -8.18 10.19 -10.57
N THR A 151 -7.48 9.21 -10.00
CA THR A 151 -6.57 9.41 -8.86
C THR A 151 -5.43 10.37 -9.22
N LYS A 152 -4.80 10.19 -10.40
CA LYS A 152 -3.77 11.09 -10.90
C LYS A 152 -4.30 12.51 -11.14
N GLU A 153 -5.46 12.63 -11.78
CA GLU A 153 -6.12 13.92 -12.04
C GLU A 153 -6.48 14.66 -10.74
N ALA A 154 -6.89 13.94 -9.69
CA ALA A 154 -7.14 14.50 -8.38
C ALA A 154 -5.85 14.93 -7.65
N GLY A 155 -4.68 14.64 -8.21
CA GLY A 155 -3.39 15.04 -7.69
C GLY A 155 -2.82 14.11 -6.61
N LEU A 156 -3.30 12.88 -6.47
CA LEU A 156 -2.68 11.89 -5.59
C LEU A 156 -1.40 11.33 -6.21
N ASP A 157 -0.56 10.73 -5.37
CA ASP A 157 0.77 10.29 -5.74
C ASP A 157 0.79 8.90 -6.40
N GLY A 158 -0.30 8.11 -6.28
CA GLY A 158 -0.32 6.75 -6.81
C GLY A 158 -1.56 5.96 -6.43
N VAL A 159 -1.47 4.65 -6.68
CA VAL A 159 -2.55 3.70 -6.39
C VAL A 159 -2.07 2.43 -5.71
N VAL A 160 -3.02 1.74 -5.06
CA VAL A 160 -2.91 0.32 -4.72
C VAL A 160 -3.71 -0.47 -5.76
N ALA A 161 -3.07 -1.42 -6.43
CA ALA A 161 -3.68 -2.24 -7.46
C ALA A 161 -3.03 -3.63 -7.52
N SER A 162 -3.69 -4.60 -8.16
CA SER A 162 -3.12 -5.92 -8.40
C SER A 162 -1.86 -5.84 -9.27
N PRO A 163 -0.86 -6.71 -9.06
CA PRO A 163 0.31 -6.76 -9.93
C PRO A 163 -0.05 -7.04 -11.41
N GLN A 164 -1.16 -7.73 -11.68
CA GLN A 164 -1.64 -7.98 -13.05
C GLN A 164 -2.11 -6.70 -13.77
N GLU A 165 -2.38 -5.64 -13.04
CA GLU A 165 -2.87 -4.36 -13.57
C GLU A 165 -1.74 -3.32 -13.70
N ALA A 166 -0.57 -3.58 -13.09
CA ALA A 166 0.52 -2.63 -12.99
C ALA A 166 0.96 -2.06 -14.34
N LYS A 167 1.11 -2.92 -15.35
CA LYS A 167 1.50 -2.51 -16.72
C LYS A 167 0.51 -1.52 -17.33
N PHE A 168 -0.79 -1.79 -17.25
CA PHE A 168 -1.82 -0.91 -17.82
C PHE A 168 -1.91 0.42 -17.10
N ILE A 169 -1.71 0.42 -15.77
CA ILE A 169 -1.67 1.64 -14.97
C ILE A 169 -0.42 2.46 -15.33
N ARG A 170 0.74 1.80 -15.49
CA ARG A 170 1.99 2.45 -15.89
C ARG A 170 1.84 3.14 -17.25
N GLU A 171 1.29 2.45 -18.24
CA GLU A 171 1.00 3.00 -19.56
C GLU A 171 0.03 4.19 -19.50
N ALA A 172 -0.98 4.14 -18.63
CA ALA A 172 -2.02 5.16 -18.51
C ALA A 172 -1.60 6.38 -17.67
N CYS A 173 -0.74 6.18 -16.67
CA CYS A 173 -0.42 7.20 -15.66
C CYS A 173 1.04 7.69 -15.71
N GLY A 174 1.93 7.04 -16.47
CA GLY A 174 3.33 7.47 -16.63
C GLY A 174 4.25 7.01 -15.49
N GLU A 175 5.56 7.33 -15.61
CA GLU A 175 6.63 6.75 -14.80
C GLU A 175 6.65 7.21 -13.33
N ASP A 176 6.28 8.45 -13.06
CA ASP A 176 6.36 9.05 -11.72
C ASP A 176 5.22 8.59 -10.78
N PHE A 177 4.21 7.88 -11.32
CA PHE A 177 3.05 7.48 -10.57
C PHE A 177 3.34 6.22 -9.74
N LEU A 178 3.09 6.26 -8.43
CA LEU A 178 3.31 5.13 -7.54
C LEU A 178 2.28 4.03 -7.82
N ILE A 179 2.77 2.80 -7.97
CA ILE A 179 1.94 1.60 -8.11
C ILE A 179 2.38 0.63 -7.03
N ILE A 180 1.59 0.53 -5.96
CA ILE A 180 1.86 -0.34 -4.81
C ILE A 180 1.02 -1.60 -4.95
N THR A 181 1.67 -2.76 -5.05
CA THR A 181 0.98 -4.01 -5.33
C THR A 181 1.04 -5.00 -4.15
N PRO A 182 -0.10 -5.28 -3.50
CA PRO A 182 -0.26 -6.46 -2.64
C PRO A 182 -0.46 -7.73 -3.47
N GLY A 183 -0.53 -8.89 -2.80
CA GLY A 183 -0.79 -10.16 -3.51
C GLY A 183 0.43 -10.71 -4.23
N VAL A 184 1.62 -10.26 -3.86
CA VAL A 184 2.88 -10.78 -4.42
C VAL A 184 3.25 -12.07 -3.70
N ARG A 185 3.65 -13.09 -4.46
CA ARG A 185 4.07 -14.40 -3.98
C ARG A 185 5.38 -14.79 -4.64
N PRO A 186 6.42 -15.16 -3.86
CA PRO A 186 7.61 -15.79 -4.41
C PRO A 186 7.26 -17.04 -5.21
N ALA A 187 8.12 -17.43 -6.13
CA ALA A 187 7.92 -18.65 -6.91
C ALA A 187 7.75 -19.86 -5.99
N GLY A 188 6.68 -20.65 -6.20
CA GLY A 188 6.39 -21.87 -5.40
C GLY A 188 5.62 -21.62 -4.09
N ALA A 189 5.30 -20.39 -3.72
CA ALA A 189 4.49 -20.10 -2.53
C ALA A 189 2.99 -20.35 -2.76
N SER A 190 2.23 -20.60 -1.67
CA SER A 190 0.78 -20.80 -1.72
C SER A 190 0.03 -19.54 -2.17
N ILE A 191 -1.09 -19.74 -2.87
CA ILE A 191 -1.94 -18.65 -3.43
C ILE A 191 -2.80 -18.02 -2.33
N ASP A 192 -3.29 -18.84 -1.37
CA ASP A 192 -4.20 -18.46 -0.29
C ASP A 192 -5.51 -17.76 -0.79
N ASP A 193 -5.87 -16.62 -0.17
CA ASP A 193 -7.05 -15.80 -0.47
C ASP A 193 -6.84 -14.76 -1.60
N GLN A 194 -5.67 -14.75 -2.25
CA GLN A 194 -5.36 -13.83 -3.33
C GLN A 194 -5.66 -14.49 -4.69
N SER A 195 -6.60 -13.92 -5.44
CA SER A 195 -6.99 -14.43 -6.76
C SER A 195 -6.11 -13.93 -7.92
N ARG A 196 -5.42 -12.80 -7.72
CA ARG A 196 -4.64 -12.08 -8.74
C ARG A 196 -3.20 -11.87 -8.26
N ILE A 197 -2.35 -12.90 -8.36
CA ILE A 197 -0.97 -12.91 -7.88
C ILE A 197 0.05 -12.79 -9.02
N ALA A 198 1.28 -12.37 -8.64
CA ALA A 198 2.47 -12.41 -9.48
C ALA A 198 3.73 -12.62 -8.61
N THR A 199 4.84 -13.02 -9.25
CA THR A 199 6.14 -13.05 -8.57
C THR A 199 6.69 -11.63 -8.36
N PRO A 200 7.59 -11.42 -7.38
CA PRO A 200 8.25 -10.14 -7.14
C PRO A 200 8.88 -9.54 -8.39
N ALA A 201 9.70 -10.31 -9.10
CA ALA A 201 10.36 -9.86 -10.35
C ALA A 201 9.34 -9.46 -11.41
N ARG A 202 8.32 -10.29 -11.62
CA ARG A 202 7.27 -10.01 -12.64
C ARG A 202 6.50 -8.73 -12.31
N ALA A 203 6.11 -8.52 -11.04
CA ALA A 203 5.37 -7.34 -10.63
C ALA A 203 6.18 -6.05 -10.88
N LEU A 204 7.49 -6.05 -10.59
CA LEU A 204 8.37 -4.91 -10.88
C LEU A 204 8.55 -4.69 -12.37
N ALA A 205 8.81 -5.75 -13.15
CA ALA A 205 8.94 -5.68 -14.61
C ALA A 205 7.66 -5.15 -15.28
N ASP A 206 6.48 -5.42 -14.72
CA ASP A 206 5.20 -4.89 -15.17
C ASP A 206 4.92 -3.44 -14.67
N GLY A 207 5.87 -2.80 -13.97
CA GLY A 207 5.81 -1.39 -13.61
C GLY A 207 5.35 -1.08 -12.18
N ALA A 208 5.22 -2.08 -11.29
CA ALA A 208 5.01 -1.83 -9.87
C ALA A 208 6.21 -1.06 -9.27
N THR A 209 5.95 -0.10 -8.40
CA THR A 209 7.00 0.66 -7.70
C THR A 209 7.37 0.04 -6.36
N HIS A 210 6.37 -0.52 -5.66
CA HIS A 210 6.53 -1.15 -4.35
C HIS A 210 5.70 -2.42 -4.27
N LEU A 211 6.22 -3.40 -3.55
CA LEU A 211 5.56 -4.68 -3.32
C LEU A 211 5.18 -4.83 -1.86
N VAL A 212 3.91 -5.15 -1.57
CA VAL A 212 3.45 -5.43 -0.22
C VAL A 212 3.40 -6.94 -0.01
N VAL A 213 4.25 -7.44 0.90
CA VAL A 213 4.36 -8.85 1.22
C VAL A 213 4.01 -9.09 2.69
N GLY A 214 3.05 -9.96 2.94
CA GLY A 214 2.61 -10.34 4.29
C GLY A 214 3.03 -11.77 4.65
N ARG A 215 2.12 -12.72 4.49
CA ARG A 215 2.28 -14.13 4.88
C ARG A 215 3.58 -14.81 4.41
N PRO A 216 4.07 -14.61 3.18
CA PRO A 216 5.32 -15.22 2.74
C PRO A 216 6.54 -14.89 3.62
N ILE A 217 6.52 -13.74 4.30
CA ILE A 217 7.56 -13.36 5.27
C ILE A 217 7.10 -13.67 6.69
N ARG A 218 5.92 -13.19 7.06
CA ARG A 218 5.40 -13.26 8.43
C ARG A 218 5.24 -14.68 8.96
N ALA A 219 4.77 -15.60 8.11
CA ALA A 219 4.51 -17.01 8.47
C ALA A 219 5.69 -17.96 8.12
N ALA A 220 6.80 -17.44 7.60
CA ALA A 220 7.97 -18.25 7.27
C ALA A 220 8.64 -18.77 8.56
N GLN A 221 9.21 -19.97 8.49
CA GLN A 221 10.06 -20.51 9.58
C GLN A 221 11.26 -19.61 9.84
N ASN A 222 11.86 -19.07 8.77
CA ASN A 222 12.92 -18.06 8.81
C ASN A 222 12.50 -16.79 8.05
N PRO A 223 11.85 -15.80 8.72
CA PRO A 223 11.42 -14.56 8.08
C PRO A 223 12.54 -13.73 7.45
N VAL A 224 13.75 -13.77 8.00
CA VAL A 224 14.90 -13.04 7.47
C VAL A 224 15.28 -13.58 6.11
N GLU A 225 15.49 -14.90 6.03
CA GLU A 225 15.82 -15.59 4.79
C GLU A 225 14.72 -15.40 3.73
N ALA A 226 13.44 -15.47 4.14
CA ALA A 226 12.32 -15.23 3.25
C ALA A 226 12.34 -13.80 2.68
N ALA A 227 12.62 -12.80 3.49
CA ALA A 227 12.72 -11.40 3.05
C ALA A 227 13.93 -11.20 2.10
N GLU A 228 15.09 -11.78 2.43
CA GLU A 228 16.30 -11.70 1.60
C GLU A 228 16.12 -12.38 0.25
N ASN A 229 15.46 -13.54 0.20
CA ASN A 229 15.16 -14.21 -1.06
C ASN A 229 14.22 -13.37 -1.95
N ILE A 230 13.21 -12.73 -1.36
CA ILE A 230 12.33 -11.81 -2.08
C ILE A 230 13.12 -10.60 -2.61
N LEU A 231 14.00 -10.01 -1.80
CA LEU A 231 14.85 -8.90 -2.23
C LEU A 231 15.76 -9.30 -3.39
N LYS A 232 16.39 -10.49 -3.35
CA LYS A 232 17.20 -11.03 -4.45
C LYS A 232 16.36 -11.22 -5.73
N GLU A 233 15.13 -11.73 -5.59
CA GLU A 233 14.22 -11.86 -6.74
C GLU A 233 13.84 -10.50 -7.33
N MET A 234 13.65 -9.48 -6.49
CA MET A 234 13.38 -8.09 -6.91
C MET A 234 14.58 -7.42 -7.60
N GLU A 235 15.82 -7.82 -7.29
CA GLU A 235 17.03 -7.30 -7.92
C GLU A 235 17.22 -7.81 -9.36
N ASN A 236 16.60 -8.95 -9.67
CA ASN A 236 16.67 -9.60 -11.00
C ASN A 236 15.50 -9.20 -11.93
N ALA A 237 14.77 -8.13 -11.60
CA ALA A 237 13.59 -7.67 -12.33
C ALA A 237 13.92 -6.76 -13.52
#